data_7ca0005eb81219287e3983de210c769a
#
_entry.id   7ca0005eb81219287e3983de210c769a
#
_cell.length_a   1.000
_cell.length_b   1.000
_cell.length_c   1.000
_cell.angle_alpha   90.00
_cell.angle_beta   90.00
_cell.angle_gamma   90.00
#
_symmetry.space_group_name_H-M   'P 1'
#
loop_
_entity.id
_entity.type
_entity.pdbx_description
1 polymer ?
#
loop_
_entity_poly.entity_id
_entity_poly.type
_entity_poly.pdbx_seq_one_letter_code
_entity_poly.pdbx_strand_id
1 'polypeptide(L)'
;MIISTALKEDIGELTDLWQTCFGDDDDYIGAFMRSRFVPEHTLIGREDGKICSALYLLDGKVRIAGEAFDAAYLYAACTHPDFRSRGYMGELLRFAAVSYTHLTLP
;
A
#
# COMPACT_ATOMS: atom_id res chain seq x y z
N MET A 1 16.32 3.13 0.85
CA MET A 1 15.13 2.27 0.96
C MET A 1 15.01 1.41 -0.29
N ILE A 2 14.70 0.14 -0.11
CA ILE A 2 14.49 -0.80 -1.21
C ILE A 2 12.99 -0.97 -1.42
N ILE A 3 12.51 -0.72 -2.63
CA ILE A 3 11.10 -0.85 -2.98
C ILE A 3 10.87 -2.15 -3.72
N SER A 4 9.84 -2.88 -3.33
CA SER A 4 9.41 -4.11 -4.01
C SER A 4 7.92 -4.32 -3.82
N THR A 5 7.35 -5.30 -4.52
CA THR A 5 6.02 -5.79 -4.17
C THR A 5 6.13 -6.66 -2.91
N ALA A 6 5.02 -6.79 -2.20
CA ALA A 6 4.95 -7.61 -1.00
C ALA A 6 4.87 -9.10 -1.35
N LEU A 7 5.11 -9.93 -0.35
CA LEU A 7 4.88 -11.36 -0.41
C LEU A 7 3.82 -11.73 0.63
N LYS A 8 3.17 -12.86 0.45
CA LYS A 8 2.18 -13.35 1.40
C LYS A 8 2.75 -13.47 2.82
N GLU A 9 4.02 -13.85 2.92
CA GLU A 9 4.71 -13.97 4.21
C GLU A 9 4.95 -12.63 4.92
N ASP A 10 4.73 -11.50 4.23
CA ASP A 10 4.90 -10.17 4.81
C ASP A 10 3.67 -9.71 5.62
N ILE A 11 2.58 -10.47 5.63
CA ILE A 11 1.32 -10.07 6.28
C ILE A 11 1.52 -9.70 7.75
N GLY A 12 2.30 -10.48 8.49
CA GLY A 12 2.55 -10.21 9.91
C GLY A 12 3.20 -8.85 10.13
N GLU A 13 4.26 -8.57 9.39
CA GLU A 13 4.99 -7.31 9.48
C GLU A 13 4.14 -6.14 8.98
N LEU A 14 3.38 -6.34 7.92
CA LEU A 14 2.45 -5.32 7.40
C LEU A 14 1.34 -5.01 8.40
N THR A 15 0.84 -6.01 9.11
CA THR A 15 -0.16 -5.82 10.15
C THR A 15 0.38 -4.95 11.28
N ASP A 16 1.60 -5.21 11.71
CA ASP A 16 2.25 -4.41 12.76
C ASP A 16 2.44 -2.97 12.32
N LEU A 17 2.88 -2.75 11.08
CA LEU A 17 3.04 -1.41 10.54
C LEU A 17 1.69 -0.67 10.48
N TRP A 18 0.64 -1.35 10.03
CA TRP A 18 -0.70 -0.78 9.96
C TRP A 18 -1.19 -0.35 11.34
N GLN A 19 -1.04 -1.21 12.35
CA GLN A 19 -1.42 -0.86 13.72
C GLN A 19 -0.66 0.35 14.23
N THR A 20 0.64 0.39 13.99
CA THR A 20 1.48 1.51 14.41
C THR A 20 1.05 2.82 13.77
N CYS A 21 0.69 2.80 12.50
CA CYS A 21 0.36 4.02 11.75
C CYS A 21 -1.08 4.50 11.99
N PHE A 22 -2.03 3.58 12.08
CA PHE A 22 -3.46 3.92 12.08
C PHE A 22 -4.19 3.52 13.35
N GLY A 23 -3.65 2.62 14.16
CA GLY A 23 -4.30 2.20 15.40
C GLY A 23 -5.55 1.34 15.21
N ASP A 24 -5.77 0.80 14.02
CA ASP A 24 -6.92 -0.08 13.77
C ASP A 24 -6.74 -1.41 14.50
N ASP A 25 -7.86 -2.06 14.83
CA ASP A 25 -7.79 -3.32 15.57
C ASP A 25 -7.43 -4.51 14.65
N ASP A 26 -7.04 -5.62 15.30
CA ASP A 26 -6.61 -6.82 14.59
C ASP A 26 -7.70 -7.41 13.71
N ASP A 27 -8.96 -7.32 14.12
CA ASP A 27 -10.08 -7.88 13.36
C ASP A 27 -10.26 -7.15 12.04
N TYR A 28 -10.17 -5.82 12.06
CA TYR A 28 -10.27 -5.02 10.86
C TYR A 28 -9.12 -5.30 9.90
N ILE A 29 -7.89 -5.25 10.40
CA ILE A 29 -6.70 -5.49 9.59
C ILE A 29 -6.71 -6.92 9.05
N GLY A 30 -7.06 -7.90 9.89
CA GLY A 30 -7.14 -9.29 9.47
C GLY A 30 -8.18 -9.53 8.39
N ALA A 31 -9.33 -8.85 8.48
CA ALA A 31 -10.35 -8.94 7.44
C ALA A 31 -9.83 -8.42 6.10
N PHE A 32 -9.13 -7.29 6.12
CA PHE A 32 -8.51 -6.75 4.91
C PHE A 32 -7.50 -7.73 4.33
N MET A 33 -6.61 -8.27 5.16
CA MET A 33 -5.55 -9.17 4.69
C MET A 33 -6.10 -10.47 4.11
N ARG A 34 -7.26 -10.96 4.62
CA ARG A 34 -7.88 -12.16 4.09
C ARG A 34 -8.68 -11.94 2.81
N SER A 35 -9.22 -10.73 2.62
CA SER A 35 -10.21 -10.49 1.56
C SER A 35 -9.74 -9.55 0.45
N ARG A 36 -8.87 -8.59 0.76
CA ARG A 36 -8.51 -7.53 -0.18
C ARG A 36 -7.02 -7.48 -0.51
N PHE A 37 -6.18 -8.08 0.32
CA PHE A 37 -4.74 -8.02 0.14
C PHE A 37 -4.31 -8.85 -1.07
N VAL A 38 -3.64 -8.19 -2.03
CA VAL A 38 -3.01 -8.85 -3.17
C VAL A 38 -1.52 -8.50 -3.10
N PRO A 39 -0.65 -9.48 -2.80
CA PRO A 39 0.79 -9.19 -2.63
C PRO A 39 1.41 -8.47 -3.83
N GLU A 40 1.06 -8.88 -5.05
CA GLU A 40 1.59 -8.31 -6.28
C GLU A 40 1.15 -6.87 -6.51
N HIS A 41 0.09 -6.42 -5.82
CA HIS A 41 -0.44 -5.06 -5.91
C HIS A 41 -0.13 -4.23 -4.66
N THR A 42 0.73 -4.73 -3.78
CA THR A 42 1.13 -4.04 -2.56
C THR A 42 2.59 -3.65 -2.68
N LEU A 43 2.88 -2.37 -2.58
CA LEU A 43 4.25 -1.86 -2.62
C LEU A 43 4.75 -1.69 -1.20
N ILE A 44 5.97 -2.13 -0.97
CA ILE A 44 6.62 -1.98 0.33
C ILE A 44 7.99 -1.35 0.15
N GLY A 45 8.39 -0.59 1.15
CA GLY A 45 9.74 -0.07 1.25
C GLY A 45 10.43 -0.65 2.47
N ARG A 46 11.63 -1.20 2.28
CA ARG A 46 12.45 -1.75 3.36
C ARG A 46 13.67 -0.90 3.61
N GLU A 47 13.96 -0.73 4.88
CA GLU A 47 15.20 -0.11 5.34
C GLU A 47 15.78 -1.04 6.39
N ASP A 48 17.05 -1.45 6.20
CA ASP A 48 17.73 -2.38 7.10
C ASP A 48 16.94 -3.68 7.34
N GLY A 49 16.30 -4.19 6.27
CA GLY A 49 15.54 -5.43 6.32
C GLY A 49 14.14 -5.31 6.90
N LYS A 50 13.73 -4.13 7.35
CA LYS A 50 12.40 -3.91 7.94
C LYS A 50 11.50 -3.16 6.99
N ILE A 51 10.21 -3.52 6.95
CA ILE A 51 9.21 -2.77 6.21
C ILE A 51 8.93 -1.48 6.97
N CYS A 52 9.32 -0.35 6.39
CA CYS A 52 9.11 0.96 7.00
C CYS A 52 8.02 1.76 6.32
N SER A 53 7.57 1.36 5.13
CA SER A 53 6.55 2.06 4.37
C SER A 53 5.78 1.07 3.52
N ALA A 54 4.48 1.30 3.35
CA ALA A 54 3.63 0.40 2.57
C ALA A 54 2.50 1.17 1.88
N LEU A 55 2.07 0.63 0.75
CA LEU A 55 1.03 1.22 -0.07
C LEU A 55 0.25 0.09 -0.74
N TYR A 56 -1.06 0.06 -0.52
CA TYR A 56 -1.93 -0.97 -1.08
C TYR A 56 -2.67 -0.42 -2.29
N LEU A 57 -2.62 -1.14 -3.40
CA LEU A 57 -3.33 -0.79 -4.62
C LEU A 57 -4.51 -1.74 -4.77
N LEU A 58 -5.71 -1.19 -4.82
CA LEU A 58 -6.94 -1.96 -4.94
C LEU A 58 -7.54 -1.74 -6.33
N ASP A 59 -7.89 -2.82 -6.99
CA ASP A 59 -8.53 -2.74 -8.31
C ASP A 59 -9.94 -2.17 -8.17
N GLY A 60 -10.32 -1.33 -9.14
CA GLY A 60 -11.62 -0.73 -9.17
C GLY A 60 -11.95 -0.18 -10.55
N LYS A 61 -13.13 0.41 -10.65
CA LYS A 61 -13.60 1.05 -11.87
C LYS A 61 -13.87 2.53 -11.60
N VAL A 62 -13.45 3.37 -12.54
CA VAL A 62 -13.77 4.80 -12.52
C VAL A 62 -14.63 5.09 -13.73
N ARG A 63 -15.72 5.84 -13.54
CA ARG A 63 -16.60 6.24 -14.60
C ARG A 63 -16.37 7.72 -14.93
N ILE A 64 -15.98 7.98 -16.18
CA ILE A 64 -15.73 9.35 -16.65
C ILE A 64 -16.53 9.53 -17.96
N ALA A 65 -17.38 10.55 -17.98
CA ALA A 65 -18.21 10.87 -19.16
C ALA A 65 -19.01 9.67 -19.67
N GLY A 66 -19.52 8.83 -18.76
CA GLY A 66 -20.32 7.66 -19.09
C GLY A 66 -19.54 6.41 -19.46
N GLU A 67 -18.21 6.49 -19.55
CA GLU A 67 -17.37 5.34 -19.84
C GLU A 67 -16.69 4.82 -18.57
N ALA A 68 -16.55 3.50 -18.46
CA ALA A 68 -15.88 2.87 -17.33
C ALA A 68 -14.43 2.55 -17.68
N PHE A 69 -13.54 2.91 -16.78
CA PHE A 69 -12.10 2.65 -16.90
C PHE A 69 -11.62 1.84 -15.72
N ASP A 70 -10.68 0.92 -15.95
CA ASP A 70 -10.00 0.22 -14.88
C ASP A 70 -9.06 1.20 -14.18
N ALA A 71 -9.05 1.16 -12.86
CA ALA A 71 -8.21 2.02 -12.04
C ALA A 71 -7.70 1.27 -10.83
N ALA A 72 -6.57 1.71 -10.30
CA ALA A 72 -6.06 1.24 -9.01
C ALA A 72 -6.25 2.35 -7.98
N TYR A 73 -6.83 1.99 -6.83
CA TYR A 73 -7.04 2.92 -5.72
C TYR A 73 -5.91 2.75 -4.71
N LEU A 74 -5.35 3.86 -4.26
CA LEU A 74 -4.40 3.85 -3.15
C LEU A 74 -5.14 3.67 -1.84
N TYR A 75 -4.68 2.74 -1.01
CA TYR A 75 -5.32 2.46 0.27
C TYR A 75 -4.26 2.24 1.34
N ALA A 76 -4.55 2.72 2.55
CA ALA A 76 -3.72 2.52 3.74
C ALA A 76 -2.24 2.87 3.51
N ALA A 77 -1.96 3.92 2.75
CA ALA A 77 -0.60 4.39 2.53
C ALA A 77 -0.01 4.88 3.86
N CYS A 78 1.12 4.30 4.27
CA CYS A 78 1.68 4.63 5.57
C CYS A 78 3.20 4.49 5.60
N THR A 79 3.82 5.29 6.48
CA THR A 79 5.24 5.20 6.79
C THR A 79 5.39 5.15 8.29
N HIS A 80 6.20 4.20 8.79
CA HIS A 80 6.47 4.08 10.22
C HIS A 80 6.96 5.42 10.78
N PRO A 81 6.50 5.84 11.97
CA PRO A 81 6.87 7.15 12.53
C PRO A 81 8.37 7.42 12.57
N ASP A 82 9.20 6.40 12.84
CA ASP A 82 10.64 6.55 12.94
C ASP A 82 11.31 6.83 11.59
N PHE A 83 10.57 6.65 10.48
CA PHE A 83 11.10 6.81 9.12
C PHE A 83 10.43 7.93 8.35
N ARG A 84 9.59 8.73 9.00
CA ARG A 84 8.90 9.85 8.36
C ARG A 84 9.85 10.99 8.06
N SER A 85 9.43 11.86 7.13
CA SER A 85 10.18 13.04 6.69
C SER A 85 11.47 12.69 5.93
N ARG A 86 11.53 11.50 5.34
CA ARG A 86 12.64 11.05 4.50
C ARG A 86 12.25 10.90 3.04
N GLY A 87 11.00 11.24 2.68
CA GLY A 87 10.50 11.14 1.31
C GLY A 87 10.13 9.72 0.87
N TYR A 88 10.02 8.77 1.79
CA TYR A 88 9.76 7.36 1.43
C TYR A 88 8.40 7.16 0.77
N MET A 89 7.34 7.79 1.29
CA MET A 89 6.03 7.67 0.66
C MET A 89 6.02 8.30 -0.74
N GLY A 90 6.72 9.41 -0.92
CA GLY A 90 6.88 10.01 -2.25
C GLY A 90 7.56 9.05 -3.23
N GLU A 91 8.55 8.30 -2.78
CA GLU A 91 9.22 7.30 -3.62
C GLU A 91 8.28 6.16 -3.99
N LEU A 92 7.48 5.66 -3.02
CA LEU A 92 6.49 4.62 -3.31
C LEU A 92 5.43 5.11 -4.31
N LEU A 93 4.95 6.33 -4.14
CA LEU A 93 3.95 6.91 -5.03
C LEU A 93 4.50 7.08 -6.45
N ARG A 94 5.74 7.51 -6.59
CA ARG A 94 6.38 7.62 -7.92
C ARG A 94 6.52 6.25 -8.56
N PHE A 95 6.90 5.24 -7.78
CA PHE A 95 6.99 3.86 -8.28
C PHE A 95 5.62 3.37 -8.76
N ALA A 96 4.58 3.61 -7.97
CA ALA A 96 3.21 3.23 -8.34
C ALA A 96 2.77 3.92 -9.63
N ALA A 97 3.03 5.22 -9.77
CA ALA A 97 2.65 5.99 -10.94
C ALA A 97 3.33 5.50 -12.22
N VAL A 98 4.57 5.03 -12.12
CA VAL A 98 5.29 4.46 -13.26
C VAL A 98 4.74 3.07 -13.61
N SER A 99 4.35 2.28 -12.61
CA SER A 99 3.91 0.90 -12.79
C SER A 99 2.44 0.76 -13.18
N TYR A 100 1.61 1.77 -12.92
CA TYR A 100 0.17 1.72 -13.15
C TYR A 100 -0.27 2.93 -13.97
N THR A 101 -0.98 2.67 -15.08
CA THR A 101 -1.43 3.72 -16.00
C THR A 101 -2.68 4.47 -15.53
N HIS A 102 -3.47 3.84 -14.66
CA HIS A 102 -4.71 4.43 -14.14
C HIS A 102 -4.70 4.37 -12.61
N LEU A 103 -4.16 5.42 -11.99
CA LEU A 103 -4.05 5.52 -10.55
C LEU A 103 -5.03 6.59 -10.04
N THR A 104 -5.89 6.20 -9.08
CA THR A 104 -6.85 7.10 -8.47
C THR A 104 -6.54 7.26 -6.99
N LEU A 105 -6.42 8.51 -6.53
CA LEU A 105 -6.27 8.83 -5.12
C LEU A 105 -7.64 8.83 -4.45
N PRO A 106 -7.75 8.24 -3.25
CA PRO A 106 -9.01 8.28 -2.50
C PRO A 106 -9.39 9.69 -2.06
#